data_e283149026d4efa7ac721113dc28c04c
#
_entry.id   e283149026d4efa7ac721113dc28c04c
#
_cell.length_a   1.000
_cell.length_b   1.000
_cell.length_c   1.000
_cell.angle_alpha   90.00
_cell.angle_beta   90.00
_cell.angle_gamma   90.00
#
_symmetry.space_group_name_H-M   'P 1'
#
loop_
_entity.id
_entity.type
_entity.pdbx_description
1 polymer ?
#
loop_
_entity_poly.entity_id
_entity_poly.type
_entity_poly.pdbx_seq_one_letter_code
_entity_poly.pdbx_strand_id
1 'polypeptide(L)'
;PANALMDAWCQRHTGRTFDADGAYAASGAADEGLLAGWRSDPWFALPPPKSTGREQFHLAWAESHMAEGQYAAADVQATLLELTVATVADALLAQQPQTRRLLVCGGGVRNRQLMKRLAAWLPDVQVESSAAHGLDPEYVEAMGFAWLAQRTMDGLAGNLPSVTGAKGPRILGAIHLA
;
A
#
# COMPACT_ATOMS: atom_id res chain seq x y z
N PRO A 1 -0.76 3.52 -3.67
CA PRO A 1 -0.11 2.64 -4.68
C PRO A 1 0.84 1.61 -4.06
N ALA A 2 1.26 1.81 -2.79
CA ALA A 2 2.15 0.90 -2.06
C ALA A 2 3.47 0.57 -2.81
N ASN A 3 4.01 -0.64 -2.61
CA ASN A 3 5.32 -0.98 -3.18
C ASN A 3 5.35 -1.05 -4.70
N ALA A 4 4.22 -1.27 -5.38
CA ALA A 4 4.20 -1.55 -6.82
C ALA A 4 4.87 -0.47 -7.68
N LEU A 5 4.64 0.82 -7.39
CA LEU A 5 5.30 1.92 -8.08
C LEU A 5 6.77 2.03 -7.70
N MET A 6 7.09 1.90 -6.41
CA MET A 6 8.47 1.94 -5.91
C MET A 6 9.32 0.82 -6.52
N ASP A 7 8.79 -0.40 -6.58
CA ASP A 7 9.47 -1.56 -7.15
C ASP A 7 9.70 -1.38 -8.66
N ALA A 8 8.68 -0.93 -9.38
CA ALA A 8 8.78 -0.70 -10.81
C ALA A 8 9.79 0.43 -11.15
N TRP A 9 9.83 1.51 -10.36
CA TRP A 9 10.81 2.58 -10.51
C TRP A 9 12.22 2.12 -10.17
N CYS A 10 12.38 1.42 -9.05
CA CYS A 10 13.66 0.82 -8.64
C CYS A 10 14.20 -0.12 -9.72
N GLN A 11 13.37 -1.00 -10.26
CA GLN A 11 13.77 -1.93 -11.31
C GLN A 11 14.23 -1.19 -12.58
N ARG A 12 13.51 -0.17 -13.01
CA ARG A 12 13.86 0.63 -14.19
C ARG A 12 15.21 1.32 -14.07
N HIS A 13 15.49 1.90 -12.90
CA HIS A 13 16.66 2.77 -12.72
C HIS A 13 17.88 2.08 -12.10
N THR A 14 17.69 0.93 -11.43
CA THR A 14 18.78 0.20 -10.76
C THR A 14 18.94 -1.24 -11.22
N GLY A 15 17.99 -1.79 -11.99
CA GLY A 15 17.94 -3.21 -12.37
C GLY A 15 17.50 -4.14 -11.22
N ARG A 16 17.31 -3.65 -10.00
CA ARG A 16 16.87 -4.44 -8.84
C ARG A 16 15.35 -4.50 -8.80
N THR A 17 14.79 -5.67 -8.47
CA THR A 17 13.35 -5.91 -8.46
C THR A 17 12.59 -5.15 -7.37
N PHE A 18 13.28 -4.70 -6.32
CA PHE A 18 12.71 -3.89 -5.22
C PHE A 18 13.81 -3.07 -4.53
N ASP A 19 13.40 -2.08 -3.78
CA ASP A 19 14.28 -1.22 -2.99
C ASP A 19 14.54 -1.85 -1.61
N ALA A 20 15.64 -2.62 -1.51
CA ALA A 20 16.01 -3.31 -0.28
C ALA A 20 16.22 -2.29 0.87
N ASP A 21 15.55 -2.51 1.99
CA ASP A 21 15.56 -1.64 3.18
C ASP A 21 15.12 -0.17 2.92
N GLY A 22 14.67 0.15 1.69
CA GLY A 22 14.40 1.53 1.28
C GLY A 22 15.67 2.36 1.06
N ALA A 23 16.80 1.70 0.79
CA ALA A 23 18.10 2.36 0.67
C ALA A 23 18.17 3.30 -0.53
N TYR A 24 17.50 2.96 -1.64
CA TYR A 24 17.44 3.81 -2.81
C TYR A 24 16.59 5.06 -2.57
N ALA A 25 15.42 4.91 -1.96
CA ALA A 25 14.62 6.05 -1.54
C ALA A 25 15.35 6.93 -0.51
N ALA A 26 16.09 6.32 0.42
CA ALA A 26 16.88 7.06 1.42
C ALA A 26 18.08 7.82 0.84
N SER A 27 18.52 7.49 -0.39
CA SER A 27 19.61 8.20 -1.07
C SER A 27 19.15 9.45 -1.82
N GLY A 28 17.83 9.64 -1.99
CA GLY A 28 17.22 10.82 -2.58
C GLY A 28 16.51 11.70 -1.57
N ALA A 29 16.02 12.84 -2.05
CA ALA A 29 15.16 13.75 -1.29
C ALA A 29 13.77 13.79 -1.93
N ALA A 30 12.73 13.63 -1.13
CA ALA A 30 11.36 13.74 -1.64
C ALA A 30 11.08 15.16 -2.12
N ASP A 31 10.50 15.28 -3.32
CA ASP A 31 10.07 16.55 -3.90
C ASP A 31 8.61 16.84 -3.50
N GLU A 32 8.40 17.97 -2.81
CA GLU A 32 7.08 18.36 -2.31
C GLU A 32 6.11 18.72 -3.44
N GLY A 33 6.59 19.32 -4.52
CA GLY A 33 5.76 19.70 -5.67
C GLY A 33 5.27 18.48 -6.43
N LEU A 34 6.16 17.52 -6.68
CA LEU A 34 5.81 16.25 -7.31
C LEU A 34 4.86 15.43 -6.44
N LEU A 35 5.11 15.36 -5.13
CA LEU A 35 4.23 14.70 -4.18
C LEU A 35 2.84 15.31 -4.19
N ALA A 36 2.74 16.64 -4.15
CA ALA A 36 1.48 17.36 -4.20
C ALA A 36 0.75 17.11 -5.53
N GLY A 37 1.48 17.10 -6.66
CA GLY A 37 0.94 16.76 -7.96
C GLY A 37 0.30 15.36 -7.98
N TRP A 38 1.01 14.34 -7.51
CA TRP A 38 0.47 12.98 -7.43
C TRP A 38 -0.72 12.86 -6.47
N ARG A 39 -0.65 13.52 -5.31
CA ARG A 39 -1.75 13.50 -4.31
C ARG A 39 -3.01 14.23 -4.80
N SER A 40 -2.90 15.09 -5.81
CA SER A 40 -4.05 15.77 -6.40
C SER A 40 -4.91 14.88 -7.31
N ASP A 41 -4.47 13.64 -7.60
CA ASP A 41 -5.30 12.68 -8.34
C ASP A 41 -6.66 12.50 -7.62
N PRO A 42 -7.78 12.73 -8.33
CA PRO A 42 -9.11 12.71 -7.72
C PRO A 42 -9.47 11.39 -7.04
N TRP A 43 -8.80 10.29 -7.42
CA TRP A 43 -9.03 8.99 -6.81
C TRP A 43 -8.72 8.99 -5.31
N PHE A 44 -7.67 9.73 -4.88
CA PHE A 44 -7.31 9.77 -3.46
C PHE A 44 -8.39 10.44 -2.60
N ALA A 45 -9.14 11.38 -3.16
CA ALA A 45 -10.23 12.07 -2.47
C ALA A 45 -11.55 11.28 -2.43
N LEU A 46 -11.68 10.18 -3.19
CA LEU A 46 -12.90 9.37 -3.18
C LEU A 46 -13.14 8.77 -1.79
N PRO A 47 -14.39 8.75 -1.30
CA PRO A 47 -14.72 8.05 -0.06
C PRO A 47 -14.68 6.52 -0.27
N PRO A 48 -14.43 5.74 0.79
CA PRO A 48 -14.63 4.30 0.74
C PRO A 48 -16.13 3.95 0.62
N PRO A 49 -16.47 2.77 0.05
CA PRO A 49 -15.55 1.76 -0.44
C PRO A 49 -14.95 2.11 -1.79
N LYS A 50 -13.63 2.05 -1.91
CA LYS A 50 -12.93 2.26 -3.18
C LYS A 50 -11.86 1.19 -3.37
N SER A 51 -11.59 0.84 -4.62
CA SER A 51 -10.59 -0.17 -5.00
C SER A 51 -9.72 0.34 -6.13
N THR A 52 -8.49 -0.07 -6.16
CA THR A 52 -7.53 0.25 -7.22
C THR A 52 -6.53 -0.88 -7.35
N GLY A 53 -5.77 -0.87 -8.45
CA GLY A 53 -4.73 -1.83 -8.74
C GLY A 53 -3.60 -1.22 -9.57
N ARG A 54 -2.73 -2.08 -10.07
CA ARG A 54 -1.59 -1.71 -10.90
C ARG A 54 -2.00 -1.12 -12.25
N GLU A 55 -3.22 -1.37 -12.69
CA GLU A 55 -3.80 -0.81 -13.91
C GLU A 55 -4.03 0.70 -13.83
N GLN A 56 -4.23 1.23 -12.63
CA GLN A 56 -4.42 2.66 -12.40
C GLN A 56 -3.10 3.35 -12.01
N PHE A 57 -2.42 2.83 -10.99
CA PHE A 57 -1.19 3.42 -10.48
C PHE A 57 0.03 2.66 -11.03
N HIS A 58 0.45 3.02 -12.24
CA HIS A 58 1.60 2.47 -12.95
C HIS A 58 2.61 3.56 -13.31
N LEU A 59 3.77 3.19 -13.83
CA LEU A 59 4.85 4.17 -14.10
C LEU A 59 4.42 5.30 -15.01
N ALA A 60 3.65 5.03 -16.08
CA ALA A 60 3.20 6.09 -16.98
C ALA A 60 2.27 7.09 -16.28
N TRP A 61 1.46 6.65 -15.29
CA TRP A 61 0.69 7.56 -14.44
C TRP A 61 1.63 8.45 -13.62
N ALA A 62 2.65 7.91 -13.00
CA ALA A 62 3.60 8.70 -12.22
C ALA A 62 4.33 9.71 -13.11
N GLU A 63 4.80 9.28 -14.26
CA GLU A 63 5.52 10.08 -15.25
C GLU A 63 4.67 11.21 -15.86
N SER A 64 3.36 11.04 -15.98
CA SER A 64 2.47 12.08 -16.52
C SER A 64 2.45 13.39 -15.70
N HIS A 65 2.93 13.35 -14.47
CA HIS A 65 3.06 14.51 -13.58
C HIS A 65 4.49 15.06 -13.54
N MET A 66 5.41 14.51 -14.34
CA MET A 66 6.82 14.87 -14.34
C MET A 66 7.20 15.55 -15.67
N ALA A 67 7.95 16.63 -15.57
CA ALA A 67 8.63 17.15 -16.76
C ALA A 67 9.89 16.31 -17.04
N GLU A 68 10.16 16.07 -18.32
CA GLU A 68 11.31 15.26 -18.74
C GLU A 68 12.61 15.86 -18.22
N GLY A 69 13.46 15.02 -17.61
CA GLY A 69 14.77 15.44 -17.10
C GLY A 69 14.76 16.35 -15.86
N GLN A 70 13.59 16.61 -15.28
CA GLN A 70 13.46 17.54 -14.14
C GLN A 70 13.92 16.93 -12.81
N TYR A 71 13.77 15.61 -12.62
CA TYR A 71 13.98 14.96 -11.33
C TYR A 71 15.10 13.92 -11.39
N ALA A 72 15.95 13.87 -10.36
CA ALA A 72 16.85 12.75 -10.16
C ALA A 72 16.07 11.48 -9.81
N ALA A 73 16.49 10.33 -10.35
CA ALA A 73 15.74 9.09 -10.17
C ALA A 73 15.61 8.64 -8.70
N ALA A 74 16.60 8.95 -7.86
CA ALA A 74 16.54 8.69 -6.42
C ALA A 74 15.51 9.60 -5.70
N ASP A 75 15.36 10.84 -6.15
CA ASP A 75 14.39 11.79 -5.58
C ASP A 75 12.95 11.36 -5.93
N VAL A 76 12.75 10.86 -7.16
CA VAL A 76 11.47 10.25 -7.54
C VAL A 76 11.16 9.02 -6.67
N GLN A 77 12.14 8.15 -6.42
CA GLN A 77 11.96 6.99 -5.53
C GLN A 77 11.59 7.43 -4.10
N ALA A 78 12.27 8.46 -3.57
CA ALA A 78 11.95 9.03 -2.27
C ALA A 78 10.52 9.61 -2.24
N THR A 79 10.11 10.29 -3.30
CA THR A 79 8.78 10.88 -3.42
C THR A 79 7.68 9.81 -3.56
N LEU A 80 7.94 8.70 -4.26
CA LEU A 80 7.02 7.54 -4.34
C LEU A 80 6.82 6.87 -2.97
N LEU A 81 7.90 6.80 -2.17
CA LEU A 81 7.81 6.33 -0.79
C LEU A 81 6.93 7.28 0.03
N GLU A 82 7.15 8.59 -0.04
CA GLU A 82 6.32 9.58 0.65
C GLU A 82 4.87 9.56 0.18
N LEU A 83 4.60 9.34 -1.10
CA LEU A 83 3.24 9.16 -1.60
C LEU A 83 2.53 7.98 -0.92
N THR A 84 3.23 6.86 -0.77
CA THR A 84 2.69 5.69 -0.08
C THR A 84 2.40 6.00 1.38
N VAL A 85 3.35 6.64 2.08
CA VAL A 85 3.20 7.04 3.48
C VAL A 85 2.03 8.00 3.66
N ALA A 86 1.99 9.07 2.87
CA ALA A 86 0.95 10.10 2.95
C ALA A 86 -0.45 9.51 2.73
N THR A 87 -0.62 8.71 1.67
CA THR A 87 -1.93 8.13 1.34
C THR A 87 -2.42 7.12 2.37
N VAL A 88 -1.52 6.37 3.01
CA VAL A 88 -1.86 5.48 4.13
C VAL A 88 -2.25 6.29 5.36
N ALA A 89 -1.46 7.30 5.73
CA ALA A 89 -1.73 8.13 6.90
C ALA A 89 -3.04 8.91 6.75
N ASP A 90 -3.27 9.55 5.61
CA ASP A 90 -4.50 10.30 5.33
C ASP A 90 -5.74 9.39 5.41
N ALA A 91 -5.68 8.20 4.78
CA ALA A 91 -6.79 7.26 4.80
C ALA A 91 -7.06 6.72 6.21
N LEU A 92 -6.02 6.41 6.99
CA LEU A 92 -6.15 5.93 8.36
C LEU A 92 -6.81 6.99 9.24
N LEU A 93 -6.28 8.22 9.23
CA LEU A 93 -6.78 9.30 10.07
C LEU A 93 -8.19 9.74 9.69
N ALA A 94 -8.53 9.70 8.40
CA ALA A 94 -9.87 10.03 7.92
C ALA A 94 -10.92 8.98 8.34
N GLN A 95 -10.57 7.68 8.36
CA GLN A 95 -11.52 6.61 8.65
C GLN A 95 -11.50 6.17 10.12
N GLN A 96 -10.35 6.25 10.76
CA GLN A 96 -10.12 5.76 12.13
C GLN A 96 -9.27 6.75 12.95
N PRO A 97 -9.75 7.98 13.20
CA PRO A 97 -8.95 9.05 13.82
C PRO A 97 -8.50 8.74 15.25
N GLN A 98 -9.11 7.74 15.88
CA GLN A 98 -8.75 7.32 17.25
C GLN A 98 -7.81 6.10 17.27
N THR A 99 -7.32 5.66 16.11
CA THR A 99 -6.37 4.55 16.03
C THR A 99 -5.12 4.84 16.85
N ARG A 100 -4.68 3.87 17.64
CA ARG A 100 -3.45 3.92 18.43
C ARG A 100 -2.38 2.95 17.92
N ARG A 101 -2.73 2.07 17.00
CA ARG A 101 -1.82 1.08 16.46
C ARG A 101 -2.10 0.81 15.00
N LEU A 102 -1.03 0.77 14.20
CA LEU A 102 -1.04 0.35 12.80
C LEU A 102 -0.15 -0.89 12.65
N LEU A 103 -0.75 -2.03 12.31
CA LEU A 103 -0.01 -3.25 11.99
C LEU A 103 0.23 -3.29 10.49
N VAL A 104 1.51 -3.35 10.12
CA VAL A 104 1.94 -3.47 8.72
C VAL A 104 2.28 -4.93 8.43
N CYS A 105 1.83 -5.45 7.29
CA CYS A 105 2.12 -6.79 6.81
C CYS A 105 2.59 -6.78 5.35
N GLY A 106 3.02 -7.94 4.85
CA GLY A 106 3.58 -8.09 3.51
C GLY A 106 5.01 -7.54 3.39
N GLY A 107 5.54 -7.52 2.18
CA GLY A 107 6.94 -7.13 1.91
C GLY A 107 7.32 -5.71 2.36
N GLY A 108 6.35 -4.81 2.51
CA GLY A 108 6.58 -3.43 2.96
C GLY A 108 7.21 -3.32 4.34
N VAL A 109 7.01 -4.29 5.24
CA VAL A 109 7.64 -4.28 6.59
C VAL A 109 9.16 -4.38 6.53
N ARG A 110 9.71 -4.92 5.46
CA ARG A 110 11.16 -5.03 5.25
C ARG A 110 11.78 -3.73 4.78
N ASN A 111 10.98 -2.80 4.28
CA ASN A 111 11.45 -1.46 3.90
C ASN A 111 11.53 -0.57 5.14
N ARG A 112 12.72 -0.51 5.74
CA ARG A 112 12.95 0.25 6.98
C ARG A 112 12.66 1.73 6.81
N GLN A 113 12.93 2.29 5.63
CA GLN A 113 12.65 3.70 5.35
C GLN A 113 11.13 3.95 5.32
N LEU A 114 10.36 3.06 4.73
CA LEU A 114 8.89 3.13 4.73
C LEU A 114 8.33 3.09 6.15
N MET A 115 8.77 2.13 6.97
CA MET A 115 8.34 1.99 8.36
C MET A 115 8.68 3.24 9.19
N LYS A 116 9.90 3.76 9.03
CA LYS A 116 10.35 4.99 9.69
C LYS A 116 9.48 6.20 9.29
N ARG A 117 9.18 6.34 8.00
CA ARG A 117 8.38 7.47 7.51
C ARG A 117 6.91 7.36 7.95
N LEU A 118 6.32 6.16 7.94
CA LEU A 118 4.99 5.93 8.49
C LEU A 118 4.91 6.34 9.96
N ALA A 119 5.89 5.96 10.78
CA ALA A 119 5.94 6.36 12.18
C ALA A 119 6.09 7.88 12.35
N ALA A 120 6.85 8.54 11.48
CA ALA A 120 7.02 10.00 11.52
C ALA A 120 5.73 10.77 11.12
N TRP A 121 4.94 10.24 10.18
CA TRP A 121 3.65 10.83 9.78
C TRP A 121 2.52 10.56 10.77
N LEU A 122 2.67 9.55 11.61
CA LEU A 122 1.67 9.07 12.55
C LEU A 122 2.23 9.06 13.99
N PRO A 123 2.62 10.25 14.55
CA PRO A 123 3.34 10.32 15.82
C PRO A 123 2.54 9.76 17.01
N ASP A 124 1.21 9.80 16.95
CA ASP A 124 0.33 9.28 18.00
C ASP A 124 -0.11 7.82 17.78
N VAL A 125 0.41 7.17 16.72
CA VAL A 125 0.07 5.79 16.34
C VAL A 125 1.32 4.92 16.39
N GLN A 126 1.26 3.84 17.14
CA GLN A 126 2.32 2.83 17.19
C GLN A 126 2.32 2.04 15.87
N VAL A 127 3.36 2.25 15.03
CA VAL A 127 3.53 1.56 13.76
C VAL A 127 4.41 0.34 13.97
N GLU A 128 3.87 -0.86 13.74
CA GLU A 128 4.53 -2.13 14.03
C GLU A 128 4.34 -3.13 12.89
N SER A 129 5.26 -4.08 12.79
CA SER A 129 5.05 -5.29 11.99
C SER A 129 4.03 -6.21 12.65
N SER A 130 3.20 -6.90 11.87
CA SER A 130 2.32 -7.97 12.36
C SER A 130 3.08 -9.09 13.11
N ALA A 131 4.38 -9.25 12.84
CA ALA A 131 5.25 -10.20 13.55
C ALA A 131 5.31 -9.93 15.06
N ALA A 132 5.23 -8.67 15.50
CA ALA A 132 5.21 -8.31 16.91
C ALA A 132 3.99 -8.89 17.67
N HIS A 133 2.97 -9.33 16.93
CA HIS A 133 1.73 -9.92 17.43
C HIS A 133 1.57 -11.40 17.05
N GLY A 134 2.65 -12.07 16.68
CA GLY A 134 2.66 -13.50 16.36
C GLY A 134 2.13 -13.84 14.97
N LEU A 135 1.90 -12.86 14.10
CA LEU A 135 1.47 -13.04 12.72
C LEU A 135 2.64 -12.73 11.78
N ASP A 136 3.19 -13.76 11.15
CA ASP A 136 4.24 -13.56 10.15
C ASP A 136 3.70 -12.67 9.01
N PRO A 137 4.34 -11.51 8.75
CA PRO A 137 3.85 -10.56 7.76
C PRO A 137 3.75 -11.12 6.33
N GLU A 138 4.53 -12.15 6.01
CA GLU A 138 4.49 -12.78 4.67
C GLU A 138 3.33 -13.78 4.51
N TYR A 139 2.77 -14.28 5.62
CA TYR A 139 1.69 -15.26 5.58
C TYR A 139 0.30 -14.66 5.83
N VAL A 140 0.18 -13.36 6.15
CA VAL A 140 -1.13 -12.75 6.45
C VAL A 140 -2.09 -12.90 5.28
N GLU A 141 -1.63 -12.70 4.04
CA GLU A 141 -2.46 -12.88 2.84
C GLU A 141 -2.84 -14.35 2.64
N ALA A 142 -1.90 -15.28 2.77
CA ALA A 142 -2.16 -16.73 2.66
C ALA A 142 -3.16 -17.20 3.73
N MET A 143 -3.04 -16.70 4.97
CA MET A 143 -4.00 -16.97 6.05
C MET A 143 -5.39 -16.42 5.72
N GLY A 144 -5.46 -15.23 5.13
CA GLY A 144 -6.71 -14.64 4.66
C GLY A 144 -7.40 -15.51 3.60
N PHE A 145 -6.65 -15.99 2.62
CA PHE A 145 -7.19 -16.90 1.60
C PHE A 145 -7.57 -18.27 2.16
N ALA A 146 -6.80 -18.82 3.10
CA ALA A 146 -7.19 -20.07 3.79
C ALA A 146 -8.50 -19.90 4.58
N TRP A 147 -8.67 -18.77 5.27
CA TRP A 147 -9.92 -18.45 5.95
C TRP A 147 -11.08 -18.31 4.96
N LEU A 148 -10.89 -17.65 3.81
CA LEU A 148 -11.92 -17.52 2.77
C LEU A 148 -12.32 -18.88 2.21
N ALA A 149 -11.35 -19.79 1.98
CA ALA A 149 -11.61 -21.15 1.53
C ALA A 149 -12.47 -21.93 2.57
N GLN A 150 -12.13 -21.83 3.85
CA GLN A 150 -12.92 -22.42 4.93
C GLN A 150 -14.35 -21.86 4.92
N ARG A 151 -14.52 -20.54 4.83
CA ARG A 151 -15.86 -19.91 4.74
C ARG A 151 -16.67 -20.48 3.60
N THR A 152 -16.07 -20.71 2.44
CA THR A 152 -16.72 -21.30 1.27
C THR A 152 -17.15 -22.73 1.54
N MET A 153 -16.30 -23.56 2.15
CA MET A 153 -16.61 -24.94 2.51
C MET A 153 -17.75 -25.04 3.52
N ASP A 154 -17.82 -24.08 4.45
CA ASP A 154 -18.84 -24.02 5.49
C ASP A 154 -20.14 -23.35 5.00
N GLY A 155 -20.22 -22.93 3.72
CA GLY A 155 -21.39 -22.23 3.18
C GLY A 155 -21.63 -20.84 3.78
N LEU A 156 -20.58 -20.21 4.31
CA LEU A 156 -20.63 -18.92 4.97
C LEU A 156 -20.11 -17.78 4.07
N ALA A 157 -20.66 -16.58 4.25
CA ALA A 157 -20.22 -15.43 3.49
C ALA A 157 -18.74 -15.06 3.79
N GLY A 158 -17.96 -14.79 2.74
CA GLY A 158 -16.57 -14.39 2.82
C GLY A 158 -16.35 -12.88 2.65
N ASN A 159 -17.39 -12.09 2.37
CA ASN A 159 -17.29 -10.65 2.19
C ASN A 159 -17.97 -9.89 3.34
N LEU A 160 -17.55 -8.62 3.47
CA LEU A 160 -18.19 -7.64 4.34
C LEU A 160 -18.76 -6.50 3.46
N PRO A 161 -20.09 -6.44 3.23
CA PRO A 161 -20.69 -5.48 2.29
C PRO A 161 -20.35 -4.00 2.58
N SER A 162 -20.23 -3.62 3.85
CA SER A 162 -19.85 -2.25 4.24
C SER A 162 -18.45 -1.85 3.81
N VAL A 163 -17.58 -2.82 3.53
CA VAL A 163 -16.19 -2.58 3.08
C VAL A 163 -16.04 -2.75 1.57
N THR A 164 -16.78 -3.74 1.00
CA THR A 164 -16.62 -4.10 -0.42
C THR A 164 -17.60 -3.34 -1.34
N GLY A 165 -18.62 -2.68 -0.78
CA GLY A 165 -19.70 -2.06 -1.57
C GLY A 165 -20.65 -3.10 -2.21
N ALA A 166 -20.54 -4.38 -1.86
CA ALA A 166 -21.41 -5.42 -2.37
C ALA A 166 -22.86 -5.25 -1.88
N LYS A 167 -23.84 -5.66 -2.70
CA LYS A 167 -25.29 -5.56 -2.38
C LYS A 167 -25.74 -6.44 -1.20
N GLY A 168 -24.87 -7.33 -0.70
CA GLY A 168 -25.14 -8.19 0.45
C GLY A 168 -24.05 -9.23 0.65
N PRO A 169 -24.19 -10.05 1.74
CA PRO A 169 -23.25 -11.14 2.00
C PRO A 169 -23.24 -12.16 0.86
N ARG A 170 -22.06 -12.70 0.53
CA ARG A 170 -21.86 -13.70 -0.54
C ARG A 170 -20.85 -14.75 -0.09
N ILE A 171 -21.14 -15.99 -0.44
CA ILE A 171 -20.14 -17.06 -0.45
C ILE A 171 -19.21 -16.77 -1.62
N LEU A 172 -17.91 -16.71 -1.37
CA LEU A 172 -16.89 -16.39 -2.38
C LEU A 172 -16.18 -17.67 -2.83
N GLY A 173 -15.78 -17.67 -4.12
CA GLY A 173 -15.09 -18.81 -4.73
C GLY A 173 -16.03 -19.84 -5.34
N ALA A 174 -15.44 -20.92 -5.88
CA ALA A 174 -16.13 -22.04 -6.48
C ALA A 174 -15.48 -23.36 -6.03
N ILE A 175 -16.30 -24.38 -5.80
CA ILE A 175 -15.83 -25.74 -5.50
C ILE A 175 -15.96 -26.56 -6.77
N HIS A 176 -14.83 -27.03 -7.28
CA HIS A 176 -14.78 -27.95 -8.42
C HIS A 176 -14.54 -29.37 -7.89
N LEU A 177 -15.53 -30.23 -8.06
CA LEU A 177 -15.39 -31.64 -7.71
C LEU A 177 -14.56 -32.33 -8.79
N ALA A 178 -13.64 -33.24 -8.38
CA ALA A 178 -12.81 -34.04 -9.27
C ALA A 178 -13.65 -35.13 -9.95
#